data_fa0fb41010c45c96de7f8d1059eedcb2
#
_entry.id   fa0fb41010c45c96de7f8d1059eedcb2
#
_cell.length_a   1.000
_cell.length_b   1.000
_cell.length_c   1.000
_cell.angle_alpha   90.00
_cell.angle_beta   90.00
_cell.angle_gamma   90.00
#
_symmetry.space_group_name_H-M   'P 1'
#
loop_
_entity.id
_entity.type
_entity.pdbx_description
1 polymer ?
#
loop_
_entity_poly.entity_id
_entity_poly.type
_entity_poly.pdbx_seq_one_letter_code
_entity_poly.pdbx_strand_id
1 'polypeptide(L)'
;MKFGVDYTPSHGWFHSWLDPDWESIDEDLRQIKDLGMDHVRIFPVWPYLQPNRTWINRKGIEDVRRVVHIAGEHGLDAYVDVFQGHLSSFDFIPSWLVTWHKGNMFTDPELVASERELIAVMADELAKEPAFKGLTLGNEVNQLSDRPHPTKMTASPDQIDAWLDELLPAAKRGDALALFSVNDGVWFLDGHPFTPVQSATKGDLTTIHSWVFNGIGQGYGARSEECYAYALYLAELAKAFGPDDRPVWLQEVGAPENVLASEDTPEFCRRAVEKALDCPNLWGVTWWCSHDVPSSMADFPQLEYSLGLFDEHGRVKPIGREFGDIAKQYRDMHPAASKNVAVVVDVDATGNPVDRAALGPGGSVCDLWMKLEIAGKRPTVVTSAIAADPGELAARGITELHRDTAPYKARFYSAVSDPAFESVD
;
A
#
# COMPACT_ATOMS: atom_id res chain seq x y z
N MET A 1 12.14 -4.54 -13.09
CA MET A 1 11.51 -3.71 -12.05
C MET A 1 10.35 -2.95 -12.68
N LYS A 2 9.21 -2.81 -12.00
CA LYS A 2 8.07 -2.02 -12.50
C LYS A 2 7.94 -0.71 -11.72
N PHE A 3 7.60 0.36 -12.42
CA PHE A 3 7.33 1.67 -11.83
C PHE A 3 5.95 2.16 -12.25
N GLY A 4 5.17 2.65 -11.32
CA GLY A 4 3.82 3.11 -11.56
C GLY A 4 3.39 4.24 -10.66
N VAL A 5 2.13 4.62 -10.78
CA VAL A 5 1.56 5.68 -9.97
C VAL A 5 0.12 5.33 -9.59
N ASP A 6 -0.28 5.73 -8.40
CA ASP A 6 -1.66 5.71 -7.97
C ASP A 6 -2.40 6.84 -8.70
N TYR A 7 -3.39 6.48 -9.50
CA TYR A 7 -4.09 7.41 -10.36
C TYR A 7 -5.12 8.22 -9.58
N THR A 8 -4.84 9.49 -9.41
CA THR A 8 -5.78 10.49 -8.88
C THR A 8 -6.20 11.40 -10.04
N PRO A 9 -7.47 11.36 -10.50
CA PRO A 9 -7.92 12.17 -11.62
C PRO A 9 -7.68 13.67 -11.38
N SER A 10 -7.05 14.35 -12.35
CA SER A 10 -6.77 15.78 -12.28
C SER A 10 -8.03 16.64 -12.22
N HIS A 11 -9.14 16.12 -12.75
CA HIS A 11 -10.45 16.75 -12.72
C HIS A 11 -11.41 15.97 -11.81
N GLY A 12 -11.75 16.56 -10.68
CA GLY A 12 -12.74 16.02 -9.75
C GLY A 12 -12.22 14.94 -8.78
N TRP A 13 -10.92 14.62 -8.79
CA TRP A 13 -10.31 13.61 -7.93
C TRP A 13 -11.13 12.31 -7.98
N PHE A 14 -11.33 11.53 -6.91
CA PHE A 14 -12.15 10.32 -6.96
C PHE A 14 -13.67 10.56 -7.06
N HIS A 15 -14.14 11.80 -6.90
CA HIS A 15 -15.53 12.16 -7.20
C HIS A 15 -15.83 12.18 -8.71
N SER A 16 -14.80 12.20 -9.56
CA SER A 16 -14.91 12.07 -11.02
C SER A 16 -15.69 10.81 -11.46
N TRP A 17 -15.73 9.76 -10.64
CA TRP A 17 -16.54 8.57 -10.92
C TRP A 17 -18.04 8.84 -11.02
N LEU A 18 -18.54 9.93 -10.42
CA LEU A 18 -19.95 10.33 -10.49
C LEU A 18 -20.28 11.08 -11.77
N ASP A 19 -19.30 11.74 -12.39
CA ASP A 19 -19.43 12.50 -13.64
C ASP A 19 -18.08 12.49 -14.39
N PRO A 20 -17.72 11.38 -15.07
CA PRO A 20 -16.39 11.22 -15.66
C PRO A 20 -16.14 12.17 -16.83
N ASP A 21 -15.07 12.97 -16.74
CA ASP A 21 -14.50 13.70 -17.86
C ASP A 21 -13.50 12.81 -18.61
N TRP A 22 -13.97 12.21 -19.70
CA TRP A 22 -13.19 11.25 -20.47
C TRP A 22 -12.00 11.85 -21.18
N GLU A 23 -12.05 13.12 -21.57
CA GLU A 23 -10.94 13.82 -22.22
C GLU A 23 -9.82 14.09 -21.19
N SER A 24 -10.19 14.51 -19.98
CA SER A 24 -9.25 14.69 -18.88
C SER A 24 -8.59 13.36 -18.47
N ILE A 25 -9.38 12.28 -18.35
CA ILE A 25 -8.85 10.95 -17.99
C ILE A 25 -7.85 10.44 -19.06
N ASP A 26 -8.16 10.61 -20.32
CA ASP A 26 -7.25 10.24 -21.43
C ASP A 26 -5.95 11.02 -21.38
N GLU A 27 -6.03 12.34 -21.17
CA GLU A 27 -4.85 13.21 -21.06
C GLU A 27 -4.00 12.87 -19.85
N ASP A 28 -4.61 12.63 -18.67
CA ASP A 28 -3.92 12.22 -17.43
C ASP A 28 -3.10 10.92 -17.66
N LEU A 29 -3.74 9.91 -18.24
CA LEU A 29 -3.10 8.61 -18.49
C LEU A 29 -1.98 8.73 -19.56
N ARG A 30 -2.17 9.57 -20.56
CA ARG A 30 -1.12 9.92 -21.53
C ARG A 30 0.09 10.57 -20.83
N GLN A 31 -0.15 11.57 -19.97
CA GLN A 31 0.91 12.25 -19.21
C GLN A 31 1.68 11.28 -18.30
N ILE A 32 0.97 10.39 -17.61
CA ILE A 32 1.57 9.34 -16.77
C ILE A 32 2.48 8.44 -17.61
N LYS A 33 2.04 8.05 -18.80
CA LYS A 33 2.88 7.26 -19.71
C LYS A 33 4.08 8.04 -20.23
N ASP A 34 3.90 9.30 -20.61
CA ASP A 34 4.98 10.17 -21.08
C ASP A 34 6.06 10.39 -19.99
N LEU A 35 5.67 10.39 -18.72
CA LEU A 35 6.59 10.40 -17.59
C LEU A 35 7.40 9.10 -17.46
N GLY A 36 7.00 8.05 -18.16
CA GLY A 36 7.71 6.78 -18.23
C GLY A 36 7.17 5.69 -17.31
N MET A 37 5.93 5.78 -16.84
CA MET A 37 5.34 4.75 -15.97
C MET A 37 4.95 3.49 -16.76
N ASP A 38 4.98 2.34 -16.05
CA ASP A 38 4.59 1.03 -16.58
C ASP A 38 3.15 0.69 -16.24
N HIS A 39 2.66 1.19 -15.11
CA HIS A 39 1.32 0.86 -14.62
C HIS A 39 0.68 1.99 -13.84
N VAL A 40 -0.64 1.88 -13.73
CA VAL A 40 -1.47 2.70 -12.85
C VAL A 40 -2.29 1.81 -11.90
N ARG A 41 -2.58 2.33 -10.72
CA ARG A 41 -3.54 1.78 -9.77
C ARG A 41 -4.77 2.68 -9.75
N ILE A 42 -5.97 2.11 -9.92
CA ILE A 42 -7.22 2.82 -10.20
C ILE A 42 -8.19 2.57 -9.06
N PHE A 43 -8.86 3.62 -8.57
CA PHE A 43 -9.69 3.62 -7.37
C PHE A 43 -11.14 4.02 -7.67
N PRO A 44 -11.97 3.13 -8.24
CA PRO A 44 -13.39 3.41 -8.35
C PRO A 44 -14.04 3.40 -6.96
N VAL A 45 -15.04 4.26 -6.74
CA VAL A 45 -15.67 4.37 -5.43
C VAL A 45 -16.77 3.34 -5.24
N TRP A 46 -16.69 2.56 -4.17
CA TRP A 46 -17.61 1.47 -3.87
C TRP A 46 -19.10 1.86 -3.87
N PRO A 47 -19.54 2.99 -3.28
CA PRO A 47 -20.94 3.41 -3.34
C PRO A 47 -21.49 3.60 -4.76
N TYR A 48 -20.65 3.94 -5.72
CA TYR A 48 -21.02 4.05 -7.14
C TYR A 48 -21.16 2.69 -7.81
N LEU A 49 -20.27 1.75 -7.47
CA LEU A 49 -20.29 0.39 -8.02
C LEU A 49 -21.43 -0.46 -7.48
N GLN A 50 -21.74 -0.32 -6.17
CA GLN A 50 -22.75 -1.10 -5.46
C GLN A 50 -23.57 -0.22 -4.53
N PRO A 51 -24.44 0.67 -5.06
CA PRO A 51 -25.23 1.61 -4.26
C PRO A 51 -26.30 0.93 -3.40
N ASN A 52 -26.63 -0.33 -3.66
CA ASN A 52 -27.47 -1.19 -2.84
C ASN A 52 -26.86 -2.58 -2.73
N ARG A 53 -26.99 -3.24 -1.59
CA ARG A 53 -26.37 -4.53 -1.27
C ARG A 53 -26.59 -5.61 -2.35
N THR A 54 -27.78 -5.64 -2.96
CA THR A 54 -28.16 -6.63 -3.99
C THR A 54 -28.23 -6.04 -5.40
N TRP A 55 -27.73 -4.83 -5.61
CA TRP A 55 -27.75 -4.17 -6.90
C TRP A 55 -26.40 -3.57 -7.28
N ILE A 56 -25.79 -4.15 -8.31
CA ILE A 56 -24.53 -3.69 -8.90
C ILE A 56 -24.83 -2.75 -10.06
N ASN A 57 -24.22 -1.57 -10.05
CA ASN A 57 -24.32 -0.57 -11.11
C ASN A 57 -23.47 -1.00 -12.32
N ARG A 58 -24.12 -1.61 -13.31
CA ARG A 58 -23.44 -2.10 -14.52
C ARG A 58 -22.75 -1.00 -15.30
N LYS A 59 -23.30 0.22 -15.31
CA LYS A 59 -22.66 1.36 -15.93
C LYS A 59 -21.37 1.73 -15.20
N GLY A 60 -21.36 1.72 -13.87
CA GLY A 60 -20.16 1.97 -13.10
C GLY A 60 -19.04 0.97 -13.39
N ILE A 61 -19.38 -0.32 -13.53
CA ILE A 61 -18.44 -1.36 -13.94
C ILE A 61 -17.88 -1.08 -15.36
N GLU A 62 -18.76 -0.68 -16.29
CA GLU A 62 -18.34 -0.31 -17.66
C GLU A 62 -17.43 0.93 -17.67
N ASP A 63 -17.70 1.92 -16.83
CA ASP A 63 -16.87 3.11 -16.71
C ASP A 63 -15.46 2.74 -16.19
N VAL A 64 -15.35 1.85 -15.21
CA VAL A 64 -14.04 1.32 -14.75
C VAL A 64 -13.33 0.59 -15.88
N ARG A 65 -14.03 -0.30 -16.60
CA ARG A 65 -13.46 -1.01 -17.75
C ARG A 65 -12.97 -0.02 -18.82
N ARG A 66 -13.70 1.08 -19.07
CA ARG A 66 -13.28 2.12 -20.01
C ARG A 66 -11.99 2.81 -19.57
N VAL A 67 -11.81 3.12 -18.29
CA VAL A 67 -10.54 3.70 -17.79
C VAL A 67 -9.38 2.71 -17.99
N VAL A 68 -9.60 1.41 -17.68
CA VAL A 68 -8.61 0.35 -17.94
C VAL A 68 -8.28 0.23 -19.43
N HIS A 69 -9.27 0.36 -20.31
CA HIS A 69 -9.08 0.36 -21.76
C HIS A 69 -8.19 1.55 -22.21
N ILE A 70 -8.51 2.78 -21.77
CA ILE A 70 -7.73 3.98 -22.08
C ILE A 70 -6.28 3.83 -21.56
N ALA A 71 -6.08 3.31 -20.35
CA ALA A 71 -4.73 3.01 -19.84
C ALA A 71 -3.98 2.07 -20.78
N GLY A 72 -4.66 1.04 -21.30
CA GLY A 72 -4.12 0.10 -22.28
C GLY A 72 -3.78 0.74 -23.63
N GLU A 73 -4.57 1.70 -24.13
CA GLU A 73 -4.29 2.45 -25.35
C GLU A 73 -2.98 3.25 -25.22
N HIS A 74 -2.68 3.76 -24.03
CA HIS A 74 -1.41 4.40 -23.71
C HIS A 74 -0.29 3.43 -23.35
N GLY A 75 -0.54 2.11 -23.32
CA GLY A 75 0.46 1.08 -22.98
C GLY A 75 0.82 1.05 -21.49
N LEU A 76 -0.15 1.35 -20.62
CA LEU A 76 -0.08 1.19 -19.18
C LEU A 76 -0.77 -0.11 -18.74
N ASP A 77 -0.14 -0.89 -17.87
CA ASP A 77 -0.82 -1.94 -17.12
C ASP A 77 -1.75 -1.30 -16.06
N ALA A 78 -2.93 -1.89 -15.80
CA ALA A 78 -3.90 -1.37 -14.85
C ALA A 78 -4.20 -2.36 -13.73
N TYR A 79 -4.14 -1.88 -12.49
CA TYR A 79 -4.56 -2.57 -11.27
C TYR A 79 -5.74 -1.80 -10.68
N VAL A 80 -6.79 -2.50 -10.25
CA VAL A 80 -8.02 -1.85 -9.80
C VAL A 80 -8.33 -2.24 -8.35
N ASP A 81 -8.53 -1.25 -7.50
CA ASP A 81 -8.97 -1.44 -6.11
C ASP A 81 -10.50 -1.33 -6.03
N VAL A 82 -11.16 -2.15 -5.21
CA VAL A 82 -12.64 -2.22 -5.19
C VAL A 82 -13.26 -1.58 -3.96
N PHE A 83 -12.83 -1.97 -2.76
CA PHE A 83 -13.39 -1.44 -1.50
C PHE A 83 -12.56 -0.26 -1.01
N GLN A 84 -13.06 0.95 -1.23
CA GLN A 84 -12.35 2.18 -0.87
C GLN A 84 -12.82 2.67 0.49
N GLY A 85 -12.30 2.05 1.54
CA GLY A 85 -12.62 2.43 2.91
C GLY A 85 -11.78 3.59 3.46
N HIS A 86 -10.69 3.95 2.79
CA HIS A 86 -9.87 5.09 3.16
C HIS A 86 -9.05 5.57 1.95
N LEU A 87 -9.34 6.78 1.50
CA LEU A 87 -8.58 7.49 0.46
C LEU A 87 -8.47 8.95 0.85
N SER A 88 -7.25 9.43 1.13
CA SER A 88 -7.02 10.86 1.46
C SER A 88 -7.97 11.38 2.54
N SER A 89 -8.21 10.58 3.59
CA SER A 89 -9.13 10.86 4.70
C SER A 89 -10.63 10.79 4.38
N PHE A 90 -11.02 10.33 3.19
CA PHE A 90 -12.41 10.08 2.84
C PHE A 90 -12.71 8.58 2.84
N ASP A 91 -13.90 8.22 3.37
CA ASP A 91 -14.43 6.87 3.33
C ASP A 91 -15.50 6.76 2.25
N PHE A 92 -15.27 5.87 1.27
CA PHE A 92 -16.26 5.56 0.25
C PHE A 92 -17.02 4.26 0.57
N ILE A 93 -17.68 4.25 1.72
CA ILE A 93 -18.46 3.12 2.21
C ILE A 93 -19.93 3.29 1.79
N PRO A 94 -20.56 2.25 1.19
CA PRO A 94 -21.97 2.33 0.81
C PRO A 94 -22.89 2.56 2.01
N SER A 95 -23.92 3.39 1.85
CA SER A 95 -24.85 3.72 2.91
C SER A 95 -25.62 2.53 3.49
N TRP A 96 -25.81 1.47 2.70
CA TRP A 96 -26.44 0.23 3.18
C TRP A 96 -25.58 -0.53 4.19
N LEU A 97 -24.28 -0.24 4.29
CA LEU A 97 -23.37 -0.88 5.23
C LEU A 97 -23.31 -0.14 6.59
N VAL A 98 -23.28 1.19 6.60
CA VAL A 98 -22.85 1.96 7.80
C VAL A 98 -23.89 2.88 8.42
N THR A 99 -25.04 3.13 7.80
CA THR A 99 -26.05 4.06 8.33
C THR A 99 -27.00 3.34 9.30
N TRP A 100 -28.25 3.16 8.91
CA TRP A 100 -29.26 2.47 9.73
C TRP A 100 -29.05 0.97 9.81
N HIS A 101 -28.34 0.37 8.87
CA HIS A 101 -28.20 -1.09 8.72
C HIS A 101 -27.08 -1.69 9.57
N LYS A 102 -26.01 -0.97 9.87
CA LYS A 102 -24.90 -1.39 10.75
C LYS A 102 -24.36 -2.80 10.49
N GLY A 103 -24.10 -3.10 9.24
CA GLY A 103 -23.49 -4.38 8.87
C GLY A 103 -21.98 -4.40 9.19
N ASN A 104 -21.39 -5.59 9.23
CA ASN A 104 -19.96 -5.80 9.33
C ASN A 104 -19.47 -6.51 8.06
N MET A 105 -18.68 -5.82 7.23
CA MET A 105 -18.19 -6.33 5.95
C MET A 105 -17.32 -7.60 6.11
N PHE A 106 -16.66 -7.78 7.25
CA PHE A 106 -15.75 -8.90 7.46
C PHE A 106 -16.45 -10.16 8.00
N THR A 107 -17.62 -10.03 8.61
CA THR A 107 -18.22 -11.12 9.40
C THR A 107 -19.66 -11.45 9.07
N ASP A 108 -20.40 -10.53 8.44
CA ASP A 108 -21.80 -10.76 8.08
C ASP A 108 -21.89 -11.60 6.80
N PRO A 109 -22.40 -12.85 6.84
CA PRO A 109 -22.37 -13.74 5.66
C PRO A 109 -23.07 -13.19 4.43
N GLU A 110 -24.17 -12.43 4.63
CA GLU A 110 -24.91 -11.82 3.50
C GLU A 110 -24.14 -10.64 2.88
N LEU A 111 -23.34 -9.91 3.70
CA LEU A 111 -22.52 -8.82 3.21
C LEU A 111 -21.32 -9.36 2.46
N VAL A 112 -20.61 -10.33 3.04
CA VAL A 112 -19.47 -11.02 2.41
C VAL A 112 -19.89 -11.65 1.07
N ALA A 113 -21.09 -12.27 1.00
CA ALA A 113 -21.62 -12.81 -0.25
C ALA A 113 -21.87 -11.73 -1.31
N SER A 114 -22.35 -10.55 -0.90
CA SER A 114 -22.57 -9.40 -1.80
C SER A 114 -21.27 -8.76 -2.28
N GLU A 115 -20.28 -8.68 -1.41
CA GLU A 115 -18.91 -8.23 -1.74
C GLU A 115 -18.26 -9.19 -2.74
N ARG A 116 -18.37 -10.50 -2.50
CA ARG A 116 -17.88 -11.54 -3.42
C ARG A 116 -18.53 -11.44 -4.80
N GLU A 117 -19.82 -11.13 -4.86
CA GLU A 117 -20.51 -10.93 -6.14
C GLU A 117 -19.97 -9.72 -6.88
N LEU A 118 -19.77 -8.58 -6.20
CA LEU A 118 -19.16 -7.39 -6.82
C LEU A 118 -17.77 -7.68 -7.34
N ILE A 119 -16.92 -8.29 -6.53
CA ILE A 119 -15.55 -8.69 -6.91
C ILE A 119 -15.57 -9.58 -8.15
N ALA A 120 -16.41 -10.61 -8.18
CA ALA A 120 -16.50 -11.54 -9.32
C ALA A 120 -16.96 -10.83 -10.60
N VAL A 121 -17.96 -9.96 -10.50
CA VAL A 121 -18.46 -9.17 -11.65
C VAL A 121 -17.38 -8.21 -12.16
N MET A 122 -16.68 -7.51 -11.28
CA MET A 122 -15.55 -6.64 -11.65
C MET A 122 -14.46 -7.43 -12.36
N ALA A 123 -14.01 -8.53 -11.76
CA ALA A 123 -12.96 -9.37 -12.33
C ALA A 123 -13.34 -9.93 -13.72
N ASP A 124 -14.60 -10.37 -13.91
CA ASP A 124 -15.09 -10.87 -15.21
C ASP A 124 -15.14 -9.80 -16.30
N GLU A 125 -15.55 -8.57 -15.94
CA GLU A 125 -15.61 -7.46 -16.91
C GLU A 125 -14.23 -6.93 -17.26
N LEU A 126 -13.37 -6.73 -16.25
CA LEU A 126 -12.04 -6.17 -16.44
C LEU A 126 -11.09 -7.14 -17.15
N ALA A 127 -11.25 -8.45 -16.96
CA ALA A 127 -10.45 -9.45 -17.67
C ALA A 127 -10.62 -9.43 -19.20
N LYS A 128 -11.62 -8.69 -19.72
CA LYS A 128 -11.78 -8.47 -21.16
C LYS A 128 -10.76 -7.49 -21.74
N GLU A 129 -10.13 -6.69 -20.89
CA GLU A 129 -9.12 -5.70 -21.28
C GLU A 129 -7.70 -6.26 -21.10
N PRO A 130 -6.86 -6.29 -22.13
CA PRO A 130 -5.49 -6.79 -22.03
C PRO A 130 -4.62 -6.02 -21.04
N ALA A 131 -4.95 -4.76 -20.78
CA ALA A 131 -4.25 -3.90 -19.81
C ALA A 131 -4.54 -4.26 -18.35
N PHE A 132 -5.65 -4.97 -18.07
CA PHE A 132 -5.96 -5.40 -16.72
C PHE A 132 -4.97 -6.44 -16.22
N LYS A 133 -4.30 -6.15 -15.09
CA LYS A 133 -3.26 -7.02 -14.50
C LYS A 133 -3.55 -7.46 -13.08
N GLY A 134 -4.52 -6.88 -12.42
CA GLY A 134 -4.86 -7.29 -11.06
C GLY A 134 -6.03 -6.55 -10.45
N LEU A 135 -6.67 -7.22 -9.48
CA LEU A 135 -7.71 -6.67 -8.65
C LEU A 135 -7.26 -6.71 -7.19
N THR A 136 -7.29 -5.56 -6.54
CA THR A 136 -7.09 -5.43 -5.10
C THR A 136 -8.45 -5.38 -4.43
N LEU A 137 -8.68 -6.19 -3.39
CA LEU A 137 -9.97 -6.20 -2.67
C LEU A 137 -10.32 -4.79 -2.15
N GLY A 138 -9.32 -4.05 -1.69
CA GLY A 138 -9.54 -2.65 -1.33
C GLY A 138 -8.29 -1.95 -0.85
N ASN A 139 -8.31 -0.61 -0.86
CA ASN A 139 -7.24 0.22 -0.35
C ASN A 139 -7.25 0.23 1.18
N GLU A 140 -6.13 -0.16 1.79
CA GLU A 140 -5.92 -0.13 3.24
C GLU A 140 -7.13 -0.63 4.07
N VAL A 141 -7.78 -1.70 3.60
CA VAL A 141 -9.06 -2.17 4.15
C VAL A 141 -8.95 -2.54 5.64
N ASN A 142 -7.76 -2.81 6.13
CA ASN A 142 -7.49 -3.08 7.53
C ASN A 142 -7.89 -1.92 8.44
N GLN A 143 -7.87 -0.68 7.98
CA GLN A 143 -8.30 0.49 8.77
C GLN A 143 -9.77 0.38 9.20
N LEU A 144 -10.64 -0.23 8.38
CA LEU A 144 -12.06 -0.42 8.71
C LEU A 144 -12.29 -1.44 9.85
N SER A 145 -11.30 -2.24 10.20
CA SER A 145 -11.42 -3.31 11.19
C SER A 145 -10.96 -2.93 12.59
N ASP A 146 -10.22 -1.83 12.75
CA ASP A 146 -9.64 -1.42 14.03
C ASP A 146 -9.56 0.11 14.17
N ARG A 147 -8.92 0.56 15.25
CA ARG A 147 -8.61 1.97 15.51
C ARG A 147 -7.53 2.47 14.54
N PRO A 148 -7.51 3.74 14.22
CA PRO A 148 -8.34 4.84 14.78
C PRO A 148 -9.70 5.03 14.11
N HIS A 149 -10.08 4.23 13.12
CA HIS A 149 -11.29 4.47 12.32
C HIS A 149 -12.56 4.63 13.20
N PRO A 150 -13.36 5.71 13.02
CA PRO A 150 -14.52 5.99 13.86
C PRO A 150 -15.65 4.96 13.67
N THR A 151 -15.78 4.37 12.49
CA THR A 151 -16.81 3.36 12.15
C THR A 151 -16.17 1.98 11.95
N LYS A 152 -15.35 1.56 12.90
CA LYS A 152 -14.69 0.28 12.80
C LYS A 152 -15.65 -0.91 12.88
N MET A 153 -15.40 -1.89 12.04
CA MET A 153 -16.10 -3.17 11.99
C MET A 153 -15.19 -4.26 12.56
N THR A 154 -15.30 -4.49 13.87
CA THR A 154 -14.39 -5.39 14.59
C THR A 154 -14.50 -6.84 14.10
N ALA A 155 -13.35 -7.49 13.95
CA ALA A 155 -13.24 -8.89 13.58
C ALA A 155 -12.10 -9.56 14.36
N SER A 156 -12.08 -10.89 14.41
CA SER A 156 -10.90 -11.65 14.85
C SER A 156 -9.97 -11.96 13.67
N PRO A 157 -8.70 -12.32 13.92
CA PRO A 157 -7.81 -12.79 12.87
C PRO A 157 -8.38 -13.95 12.04
N ASP A 158 -9.05 -14.92 12.67
CA ASP A 158 -9.69 -16.04 11.97
C ASP A 158 -10.83 -15.59 11.05
N GLN A 159 -11.59 -14.55 11.45
CA GLN A 159 -12.66 -13.98 10.63
C GLN A 159 -12.10 -13.22 9.43
N ILE A 160 -11.00 -12.49 9.61
CA ILE A 160 -10.28 -11.86 8.49
C ILE A 160 -9.72 -12.92 7.53
N ASP A 161 -9.17 -14.01 8.07
CA ASP A 161 -8.65 -15.11 7.26
C ASP A 161 -9.76 -15.73 6.39
N ALA A 162 -10.93 -15.99 6.98
CA ALA A 162 -12.10 -16.49 6.26
C ALA A 162 -12.62 -15.50 5.20
N TRP A 163 -12.62 -14.19 5.49
CA TRP A 163 -12.98 -13.14 4.55
C TRP A 163 -12.04 -13.08 3.35
N LEU A 164 -10.72 -13.15 3.58
CA LEU A 164 -9.72 -13.20 2.51
C LEU A 164 -9.85 -14.47 1.67
N ASP A 165 -10.08 -15.64 2.29
CA ASP A 165 -10.25 -16.92 1.61
C ASP A 165 -11.51 -16.98 0.76
N GLU A 166 -12.55 -16.23 1.11
CA GLU A 166 -13.79 -16.12 0.31
C GLU A 166 -13.62 -15.15 -0.88
N LEU A 167 -12.93 -14.01 -0.69
CA LEU A 167 -12.92 -12.96 -1.69
C LEU A 167 -11.75 -13.04 -2.68
N LEU A 168 -10.56 -13.45 -2.26
CA LEU A 168 -9.39 -13.52 -3.15
C LEU A 168 -9.60 -14.48 -4.34
N PRO A 169 -10.19 -15.68 -4.16
CA PRO A 169 -10.53 -16.54 -5.31
C PRO A 169 -11.54 -15.90 -6.26
N ALA A 170 -12.49 -15.09 -5.75
CA ALA A 170 -13.46 -14.37 -6.57
C ALA A 170 -12.82 -13.27 -7.43
N ALA A 171 -11.68 -12.70 -7.00
CA ALA A 171 -10.91 -11.71 -7.74
C ALA A 171 -10.03 -12.33 -8.85
N LYS A 172 -9.64 -13.62 -8.73
CA LYS A 172 -8.67 -14.24 -9.62
C LYS A 172 -9.25 -14.50 -11.01
N ARG A 173 -8.55 -13.99 -12.05
CA ARG A 173 -8.85 -14.28 -13.47
C ARG A 173 -7.55 -14.48 -14.25
N GLY A 174 -7.31 -15.68 -14.73
CA GLY A 174 -6.10 -16.00 -15.49
C GLY A 174 -4.82 -15.60 -14.75
N ASP A 175 -3.96 -14.84 -15.44
CA ASP A 175 -2.68 -14.36 -14.89
C ASP A 175 -2.82 -13.03 -14.11
N ALA A 176 -4.02 -12.40 -14.08
CA ALA A 176 -4.24 -11.21 -13.30
C ALA A 176 -4.10 -11.50 -11.80
N LEU A 177 -3.45 -10.58 -11.07
CA LEU A 177 -3.17 -10.73 -9.65
C LEU A 177 -4.46 -10.52 -8.82
N ALA A 178 -4.66 -11.35 -7.80
CA ALA A 178 -5.67 -11.17 -6.77
C ALA A 178 -4.97 -10.69 -5.49
N LEU A 179 -5.28 -9.48 -5.04
CA LEU A 179 -4.54 -8.77 -4.00
C LEU A 179 -5.48 -8.19 -2.94
N PHE A 180 -4.92 -7.80 -1.82
CA PHE A 180 -5.50 -6.84 -0.88
C PHE A 180 -4.39 -5.91 -0.38
N SER A 181 -4.74 -4.72 0.05
CA SER A 181 -3.75 -3.78 0.56
C SER A 181 -4.01 -3.43 2.01
N VAL A 182 -2.92 -3.20 2.72
CA VAL A 182 -2.92 -2.86 4.15
C VAL A 182 -1.93 -1.73 4.40
N ASN A 183 -2.25 -0.86 5.36
CA ASN A 183 -1.29 0.12 5.83
C ASN A 183 -0.30 -0.50 6.83
N ASP A 184 0.64 0.30 7.30
CA ASP A 184 1.70 -0.12 8.21
C ASP A 184 1.20 -0.53 9.61
N GLY A 185 -0.02 -0.15 10.01
CA GLY A 185 -0.64 -0.58 11.27
C GLY A 185 -0.70 -2.09 11.45
N VAL A 186 -0.83 -2.84 10.37
CA VAL A 186 -0.81 -4.31 10.40
C VAL A 186 0.50 -4.85 10.99
N TRP A 187 1.61 -4.19 10.68
CA TRP A 187 2.94 -4.60 11.12
C TRP A 187 3.22 -4.21 12.57
N PHE A 188 2.63 -3.10 13.06
CA PHE A 188 3.07 -2.41 14.28
C PHE A 188 2.06 -2.40 15.43
N LEU A 189 0.76 -2.68 15.16
CA LEU A 189 -0.28 -2.61 16.19
C LEU A 189 -0.59 -3.98 16.78
N ASP A 190 -0.31 -4.13 18.08
CA ASP A 190 -0.71 -5.32 18.83
C ASP A 190 -2.24 -5.47 18.84
N GLY A 191 -2.70 -6.71 18.63
CA GLY A 191 -4.13 -7.03 18.62
C GLY A 191 -4.89 -6.60 17.36
N HIS A 192 -4.23 -6.03 16.37
CA HIS A 192 -4.87 -5.72 15.07
C HIS A 192 -5.38 -7.02 14.43
N PRO A 193 -6.65 -7.06 13.92
CA PRO A 193 -7.25 -8.27 13.37
C PRO A 193 -6.59 -8.78 12.08
N PHE A 194 -6.11 -7.88 11.22
CA PHE A 194 -5.19 -8.28 10.15
C PHE A 194 -3.81 -8.58 10.74
N THR A 195 -3.17 -9.63 10.26
CA THR A 195 -1.88 -10.08 10.81
C THR A 195 -0.75 -9.99 9.78
N PRO A 196 0.52 -9.85 10.23
CA PRO A 196 1.67 -9.92 9.35
C PRO A 196 1.73 -11.20 8.52
N VAL A 197 1.41 -12.35 9.10
CA VAL A 197 1.38 -13.63 8.38
C VAL A 197 0.33 -13.63 7.27
N GLN A 198 -0.90 -13.18 7.54
CA GLN A 198 -1.93 -13.05 6.49
C GLN A 198 -1.45 -12.13 5.37
N SER A 199 -0.92 -10.95 5.71
CA SER A 199 -0.44 -9.96 4.74
C SER A 199 0.72 -10.49 3.89
N ALA A 200 1.56 -11.34 4.46
CA ALA A 200 2.72 -11.94 3.78
C ALA A 200 2.43 -13.29 3.11
N THR A 201 1.23 -13.87 3.24
CA THR A 201 0.92 -15.21 2.68
C THR A 201 -0.33 -15.26 1.83
N LYS A 202 -1.31 -14.39 2.05
CA LYS A 202 -2.56 -14.37 1.28
C LYS A 202 -2.41 -13.49 0.01
N GLY A 203 -3.23 -13.77 -1.00
CA GLY A 203 -3.11 -13.12 -2.30
C GLY A 203 -1.86 -13.53 -3.08
N ASP A 204 -1.65 -12.97 -4.26
CA ASP A 204 -0.58 -13.39 -5.18
C ASP A 204 0.79 -12.75 -4.86
N LEU A 205 0.83 -11.62 -4.16
CA LEU A 205 2.04 -10.97 -3.65
C LEU A 205 1.75 -10.16 -2.39
N THR A 206 2.80 -9.73 -1.70
CA THR A 206 2.69 -8.91 -0.49
C THR A 206 2.73 -7.42 -0.87
N THR A 207 1.75 -6.64 -0.41
CA THR A 207 1.73 -5.19 -0.59
C THR A 207 2.21 -4.48 0.67
N ILE A 208 2.93 -3.38 0.50
CA ILE A 208 3.34 -2.47 1.58
C ILE A 208 3.08 -1.02 1.19
N HIS A 209 2.69 -0.21 2.17
CA HIS A 209 2.55 1.24 2.08
C HIS A 209 3.56 1.90 2.99
N SER A 210 4.35 2.85 2.50
CA SER A 210 5.44 3.48 3.23
C SER A 210 5.20 4.97 3.40
N TRP A 211 4.69 5.33 4.58
CA TRP A 211 4.37 6.71 4.92
C TRP A 211 5.24 7.24 6.05
N VAL A 212 6.11 8.20 5.75
CA VAL A 212 7.08 8.73 6.71
C VAL A 212 6.46 9.61 7.80
N PHE A 213 5.20 9.99 7.67
CA PHE A 213 4.46 10.72 8.71
C PHE A 213 3.97 9.80 9.85
N ASN A 214 4.06 8.49 9.72
CA ASN A 214 3.63 7.54 10.76
C ASN A 214 4.71 7.26 11.82
N GLY A 215 5.47 8.27 12.20
CA GLY A 215 6.41 8.22 13.31
C GLY A 215 7.88 8.24 12.91
N ILE A 216 8.27 7.73 11.73
CA ILE A 216 9.68 7.68 11.34
C ILE A 216 10.26 9.08 11.12
N GLY A 217 9.57 9.95 10.39
CA GLY A 217 10.00 11.32 10.14
C GLY A 217 10.00 12.19 11.40
N GLN A 218 9.02 11.99 12.29
CA GLN A 218 8.93 12.71 13.57
C GLN A 218 10.01 12.24 14.55
N GLY A 219 10.31 10.94 14.57
CA GLY A 219 11.22 10.34 15.54
C GLY A 219 12.70 10.52 15.20
N TYR A 220 13.05 10.38 13.93
CA TYR A 220 14.45 10.42 13.50
C TYR A 220 14.79 11.68 12.69
N GLY A 221 13.77 12.37 12.18
CA GLY A 221 13.91 13.58 11.36
C GLY A 221 13.74 13.30 9.87
N ALA A 222 13.15 14.27 9.18
CA ALA A 222 12.78 14.18 7.77
C ALA A 222 13.94 13.87 6.80
N ARG A 223 15.15 14.34 7.11
CA ARG A 223 16.37 14.14 6.32
C ARG A 223 17.30 13.07 6.89
N SER A 224 16.81 12.20 7.78
CA SER A 224 17.61 11.13 8.39
C SER A 224 17.77 9.93 7.43
N GLU A 225 18.83 9.15 7.65
CA GLU A 225 19.02 7.88 6.92
C GLU A 225 17.91 6.89 7.20
N GLU A 226 17.36 6.90 8.42
CA GLU A 226 16.23 6.10 8.84
C GLU A 226 14.97 6.42 8.00
N CYS A 227 14.71 7.71 7.79
CA CYS A 227 13.58 8.17 6.98
C CYS A 227 13.72 7.67 5.52
N TYR A 228 14.90 7.78 4.92
CA TYR A 228 15.16 7.26 3.58
C TYR A 228 15.14 5.73 3.49
N ALA A 229 15.49 5.01 4.56
CA ALA A 229 15.51 3.55 4.60
C ALA A 229 14.17 2.91 4.95
N TYR A 230 13.15 3.70 5.28
CA TYR A 230 11.90 3.17 5.84
C TYR A 230 11.15 2.23 4.88
N ALA A 231 11.05 2.58 3.59
CA ALA A 231 10.42 1.71 2.59
C ALA A 231 11.16 0.37 2.45
N LEU A 232 12.51 0.37 2.48
CA LEU A 232 13.31 -0.85 2.49
C LEU A 232 13.06 -1.68 3.75
N TYR A 233 13.01 -1.03 4.92
CA TYR A 233 12.70 -1.71 6.18
C TYR A 233 11.36 -2.43 6.13
N LEU A 234 10.31 -1.77 5.66
CA LEU A 234 8.98 -2.39 5.50
C LEU A 234 9.01 -3.58 4.54
N ALA A 235 9.73 -3.48 3.44
CA ALA A 235 9.85 -4.56 2.47
C ALA A 235 10.57 -5.78 3.09
N GLU A 236 11.67 -5.56 3.81
CA GLU A 236 12.41 -6.64 4.48
C GLU A 236 11.63 -7.23 5.66
N LEU A 237 10.85 -6.40 6.38
CA LEU A 237 9.95 -6.85 7.43
C LEU A 237 8.84 -7.73 6.87
N ALA A 238 8.19 -7.30 5.79
CA ALA A 238 7.11 -8.05 5.16
C ALA A 238 7.57 -9.43 4.67
N LYS A 239 8.78 -9.53 4.10
CA LYS A 239 9.39 -10.80 3.69
C LYS A 239 9.56 -11.79 4.83
N ALA A 240 9.78 -11.33 6.06
CA ALA A 240 10.06 -12.21 7.18
C ALA A 240 8.93 -13.19 7.50
N PHE A 241 7.69 -12.82 7.18
CA PHE A 241 6.48 -13.58 7.53
C PHE A 241 5.92 -14.45 6.40
N GLY A 242 6.53 -14.41 5.22
CA GLY A 242 6.11 -15.16 4.04
C GLY A 242 7.19 -16.09 3.47
N PRO A 243 6.89 -16.79 2.36
CA PRO A 243 7.88 -17.54 1.58
C PRO A 243 9.03 -16.64 1.12
N ASP A 244 10.26 -17.18 1.08
CA ASP A 244 11.47 -16.41 0.79
C ASP A 244 11.47 -15.78 -0.61
N ASP A 245 10.84 -16.43 -1.58
CA ASP A 245 10.74 -16.02 -2.98
C ASP A 245 9.49 -15.17 -3.28
N ARG A 246 8.63 -14.92 -2.27
CA ARG A 246 7.40 -14.16 -2.48
C ARG A 246 7.70 -12.71 -2.86
N PRO A 247 7.11 -12.20 -3.97
CA PRO A 247 7.30 -10.81 -4.36
C PRO A 247 6.66 -9.83 -3.39
N VAL A 248 7.33 -8.69 -3.19
CA VAL A 248 6.83 -7.56 -2.40
C VAL A 248 6.61 -6.36 -3.33
N TRP A 249 5.45 -5.76 -3.27
CA TRP A 249 5.12 -4.55 -4.00
C TRP A 249 5.08 -3.36 -3.04
N LEU A 250 6.01 -2.42 -3.21
CA LEU A 250 5.89 -1.09 -2.60
C LEU A 250 4.78 -0.35 -3.35
N GLN A 251 3.55 -0.57 -2.87
CA GLN A 251 2.32 -0.21 -3.56
C GLN A 251 1.95 1.26 -3.32
N GLU A 252 2.42 1.82 -2.20
CA GLU A 252 2.40 3.26 -1.95
C GLU A 252 3.71 3.72 -1.32
N VAL A 253 4.24 4.80 -1.85
CA VAL A 253 5.27 5.65 -1.25
C VAL A 253 5.04 7.07 -1.74
N GLY A 254 5.13 8.05 -0.83
CA GLY A 254 4.91 9.46 -1.13
C GLY A 254 5.83 10.36 -0.32
N ALA A 255 5.87 11.64 -0.69
CA ALA A 255 6.68 12.67 -0.04
C ALA A 255 5.79 13.73 0.63
N PRO A 256 5.25 13.45 1.82
CA PRO A 256 4.26 14.31 2.47
C PRO A 256 4.88 15.59 3.06
N GLU A 257 4.37 16.75 2.66
CA GLU A 257 4.90 18.06 3.07
C GLU A 257 4.59 18.46 4.52
N ASN A 258 3.82 17.68 5.25
CA ASN A 258 3.72 17.81 6.71
C ASN A 258 4.97 17.28 7.46
N VAL A 259 5.87 16.57 6.76
CA VAL A 259 7.13 16.05 7.29
C VAL A 259 8.31 16.60 6.52
N LEU A 260 8.23 16.66 5.20
CA LEU A 260 9.30 17.06 4.29
C LEU A 260 9.07 18.50 3.81
N ALA A 261 10.13 19.29 3.69
CA ALA A 261 10.01 20.56 2.96
C ALA A 261 9.87 20.29 1.46
N SER A 262 9.10 21.12 0.73
CA SER A 262 8.86 20.95 -0.70
C SER A 262 10.16 20.80 -1.52
N GLU A 263 11.19 21.55 -1.17
CA GLU A 263 12.50 21.48 -1.84
C GLU A 263 13.25 20.16 -1.60
N ASP A 264 12.90 19.40 -0.56
CA ASP A 264 13.54 18.13 -0.21
C ASP A 264 12.84 16.92 -0.89
N THR A 265 11.63 17.10 -1.40
CA THR A 265 10.82 15.98 -1.90
C THR A 265 11.48 15.24 -3.07
N PRO A 266 12.22 15.87 -4.01
CA PRO A 266 12.93 15.12 -5.06
C PRO A 266 14.09 14.27 -4.52
N GLU A 267 14.88 14.81 -3.56
CA GLU A 267 15.96 14.03 -2.93
C GLU A 267 15.40 12.86 -2.12
N PHE A 268 14.33 13.10 -1.36
CA PHE A 268 13.63 12.03 -0.64
C PHE A 268 13.16 10.93 -1.59
N CYS A 269 12.50 11.31 -2.68
CA CYS A 269 12.03 10.36 -3.70
C CYS A 269 13.18 9.48 -4.20
N ARG A 270 14.29 10.08 -4.63
CA ARG A 270 15.45 9.33 -5.12
C ARG A 270 15.98 8.38 -4.07
N ARG A 271 16.29 8.90 -2.88
CA ARG A 271 16.95 8.11 -1.83
C ARG A 271 16.08 6.99 -1.29
N ALA A 272 14.78 7.26 -1.07
CA ALA A 272 13.85 6.26 -0.56
C ALA A 272 13.64 5.13 -1.58
N VAL A 273 13.46 5.48 -2.87
CA VAL A 273 13.30 4.47 -3.92
C VAL A 273 14.60 3.69 -4.14
N GLU A 274 15.75 4.34 -4.28
CA GLU A 274 17.04 3.66 -4.46
C GLU A 274 17.35 2.70 -3.31
N LYS A 275 17.03 3.06 -2.06
CA LYS A 275 17.16 2.13 -0.93
C LYS A 275 16.18 0.97 -1.05
N ALA A 276 14.91 1.22 -1.39
CA ALA A 276 13.92 0.16 -1.55
C ALA A 276 14.33 -0.88 -2.62
N LEU A 277 15.02 -0.45 -3.68
CA LEU A 277 15.55 -1.34 -4.72
C LEU A 277 16.58 -2.36 -4.19
N ASP A 278 17.12 -2.17 -2.99
CA ASP A 278 18.01 -3.15 -2.32
C ASP A 278 17.23 -4.35 -1.73
N CYS A 279 15.91 -4.37 -1.79
CA CYS A 279 15.12 -5.55 -1.45
C CYS A 279 15.15 -6.57 -2.61
N PRO A 280 15.65 -7.81 -2.40
CA PRO A 280 15.82 -8.79 -3.48
C PRO A 280 14.51 -9.18 -4.18
N ASN A 281 13.39 -9.15 -3.44
CA ASN A 281 12.07 -9.60 -3.93
C ASN A 281 11.16 -8.44 -4.32
N LEU A 282 11.69 -7.23 -4.46
CA LEU A 282 10.87 -6.08 -4.83
C LEU A 282 10.32 -6.28 -6.25
N TRP A 283 8.99 -6.35 -6.36
CA TRP A 283 8.27 -6.48 -7.62
C TRP A 283 8.20 -5.17 -8.38
N GLY A 284 7.93 -4.08 -7.66
CA GLY A 284 7.79 -2.75 -8.22
C GLY A 284 7.56 -1.68 -7.18
N VAL A 285 7.57 -0.44 -7.65
CA VAL A 285 7.33 0.78 -6.86
C VAL A 285 6.20 1.57 -7.49
N THR A 286 5.21 1.94 -6.69
CA THR A 286 4.10 2.81 -7.10
C THR A 286 4.11 4.06 -6.24
N TRP A 287 4.11 5.21 -6.89
CA TRP A 287 4.12 6.51 -6.21
C TRP A 287 2.70 6.98 -5.91
N TRP A 288 2.45 7.43 -4.71
CA TRP A 288 1.25 8.17 -4.35
C TRP A 288 1.54 9.67 -4.48
N CYS A 289 0.92 10.40 -5.43
CA CYS A 289 -0.02 9.96 -6.44
C CYS A 289 0.27 10.65 -7.78
N SER A 290 -0.61 10.53 -8.78
CA SER A 290 -0.38 11.15 -10.09
C SER A 290 -0.54 12.67 -10.04
N HIS A 291 -1.69 13.18 -9.64
CA HIS A 291 -1.99 14.61 -9.64
C HIS A 291 -2.32 15.13 -8.24
N ASP A 292 -1.94 16.36 -7.95
CA ASP A 292 -2.35 17.07 -6.76
C ASP A 292 -3.88 17.18 -6.70
N VAL A 293 -4.45 17.18 -5.51
CA VAL A 293 -5.87 17.50 -5.33
C VAL A 293 -6.13 18.93 -5.81
N PRO A 294 -7.16 19.17 -6.65
CA PRO A 294 -7.50 20.51 -7.10
C PRO A 294 -7.77 21.46 -5.92
N SER A 295 -7.14 22.64 -5.93
CA SER A 295 -7.29 23.64 -4.85
C SER A 295 -8.71 24.16 -4.67
N SER A 296 -9.59 23.93 -5.65
CA SER A 296 -11.03 24.24 -5.59
C SER A 296 -11.83 23.23 -4.77
N MET A 297 -11.26 22.08 -4.41
CA MET A 297 -11.90 21.05 -3.59
C MET A 297 -11.56 21.26 -2.11
N ALA A 298 -12.54 21.16 -1.24
CA ALA A 298 -12.40 21.37 0.19
C ALA A 298 -12.29 20.05 0.98
N ASP A 299 -11.98 20.17 2.27
CA ASP A 299 -12.01 19.10 3.28
C ASP A 299 -10.92 18.02 3.13
N PHE A 300 -9.88 18.28 2.33
CA PHE A 300 -8.70 17.45 2.29
C PHE A 300 -7.65 17.90 3.32
N PRO A 301 -6.87 16.98 3.89
CA PRO A 301 -5.67 17.33 4.63
C PRO A 301 -4.70 18.15 3.76
N GLN A 302 -4.00 19.10 4.37
CA GLN A 302 -3.12 20.02 3.61
C GLN A 302 -2.09 19.31 2.74
N LEU A 303 -1.58 18.16 3.19
CA LEU A 303 -0.57 17.39 2.46
C LEU A 303 -1.09 16.86 1.11
N GLU A 304 -2.39 16.56 0.99
CA GLU A 304 -2.97 15.98 -0.23
C GLU A 304 -2.93 16.92 -1.43
N TYR A 305 -2.88 18.23 -1.18
CA TYR A 305 -2.76 19.24 -2.24
C TYR A 305 -1.36 19.32 -2.87
N SER A 306 -0.40 18.51 -2.41
CA SER A 306 0.99 18.55 -2.89
C SER A 306 1.66 17.19 -3.11
N LEU A 307 0.93 16.07 -2.96
CA LEU A 307 1.50 14.71 -3.09
C LEU A 307 1.74 14.26 -4.54
N GLY A 308 1.07 14.88 -5.52
CA GLY A 308 1.12 14.50 -6.92
C GLY A 308 2.52 14.63 -7.56
N LEU A 309 2.77 13.80 -8.59
CA LEU A 309 3.88 13.99 -9.52
C LEU A 309 3.62 15.14 -10.50
N PHE A 310 2.34 15.41 -10.76
CA PHE A 310 1.83 16.54 -11.51
C PHE A 310 1.07 17.49 -10.59
N ASP A 311 1.11 18.78 -10.87
CA ASP A 311 0.25 19.74 -10.18
C ASP A 311 -1.21 19.68 -10.70
N GLU A 312 -2.12 20.44 -10.07
CA GLU A 312 -3.54 20.51 -10.43
C GLU A 312 -3.81 20.99 -11.88
N HIS A 313 -2.78 21.45 -12.60
CA HIS A 313 -2.85 21.91 -14.00
C HIS A 313 -2.15 20.93 -14.96
N GLY A 314 -1.78 19.73 -14.50
CA GLY A 314 -1.09 18.71 -15.29
C GLY A 314 0.38 19.04 -15.60
N ARG A 315 1.01 19.99 -14.89
CA ARG A 315 2.43 20.30 -15.07
C ARG A 315 3.30 19.38 -14.23
N VAL A 316 4.31 18.76 -14.83
CA VAL A 316 5.25 17.88 -14.14
C VAL A 316 6.02 18.65 -13.07
N LYS A 317 5.89 18.23 -11.81
CA LYS A 317 6.62 18.80 -10.66
C LYS A 317 8.09 18.33 -10.64
N PRO A 318 8.99 19.00 -9.86
CA PRO A 318 10.37 18.52 -9.68
C PRO A 318 10.46 17.05 -9.26
N ILE A 319 9.62 16.65 -8.30
CA ILE A 319 9.53 15.25 -7.85
C ILE A 319 9.06 14.30 -8.96
N GLY A 320 8.13 14.74 -9.83
CA GLY A 320 7.67 13.94 -10.96
C GLY A 320 8.80 13.67 -11.95
N ARG A 321 9.61 14.69 -12.28
CA ARG A 321 10.80 14.51 -13.11
C ARG A 321 11.79 13.53 -12.49
N GLU A 322 12.02 13.67 -11.18
CA GLU A 322 12.93 12.81 -10.43
C GLU A 322 12.46 11.33 -10.47
N PHE A 323 11.17 11.07 -10.21
CA PHE A 323 10.62 9.72 -10.25
C PHE A 323 10.66 9.12 -11.66
N GLY A 324 10.39 9.91 -12.70
CA GLY A 324 10.54 9.50 -14.09
C GLY A 324 11.98 9.13 -14.46
N ASP A 325 12.97 9.90 -13.98
CA ASP A 325 14.39 9.60 -14.18
C ASP A 325 14.82 8.32 -13.46
N ILE A 326 14.33 8.09 -12.24
CA ILE A 326 14.52 6.84 -11.49
C ILE A 326 13.95 5.65 -12.27
N ALA A 327 12.69 5.75 -12.72
CA ALA A 327 12.05 4.71 -13.50
C ALA A 327 12.85 4.34 -14.76
N LYS A 328 13.34 5.34 -15.49
CA LYS A 328 14.18 5.14 -16.67
C LYS A 328 15.52 4.49 -16.33
N GLN A 329 16.13 4.88 -15.21
CA GLN A 329 17.46 4.39 -14.80
C GLN A 329 17.40 2.94 -14.33
N TYR A 330 16.35 2.56 -13.58
CA TYR A 330 16.31 1.28 -12.83
C TYR A 330 15.33 0.24 -13.38
N ARG A 331 14.60 0.52 -14.44
CA ARG A 331 13.63 -0.44 -15.03
C ARG A 331 14.24 -1.79 -15.34
N ASP A 332 15.42 -1.80 -15.95
CA ASP A 332 16.10 -2.99 -16.41
C ASP A 332 17.15 -3.51 -15.42
N MET A 333 17.13 -3.02 -14.16
CA MET A 333 18.07 -3.51 -13.15
C MET A 333 17.79 -4.97 -12.79
N HIS A 334 18.85 -5.69 -12.47
CA HIS A 334 18.73 -7.02 -11.88
C HIS A 334 18.28 -6.91 -10.42
N PRO A 335 17.55 -7.93 -9.90
CA PRO A 335 17.22 -8.00 -8.47
C PRO A 335 18.48 -7.86 -7.61
N ALA A 336 18.33 -7.22 -6.46
CA ALA A 336 19.42 -7.08 -5.50
C ALA A 336 19.91 -8.45 -5.01
N ALA A 337 21.18 -8.51 -4.64
CA ALA A 337 21.77 -9.74 -4.10
C ALA A 337 21.15 -10.08 -2.74
N SER A 338 21.07 -11.37 -2.43
CA SER A 338 20.66 -11.86 -1.11
C SER A 338 21.49 -11.23 -0.01
N LYS A 339 20.87 -11.05 1.17
CA LYS A 339 21.47 -10.44 2.35
C LYS A 339 21.92 -11.53 3.33
N ASN A 340 23.08 -11.34 3.96
CA ASN A 340 23.67 -12.33 4.86
C ASN A 340 23.58 -11.97 6.35
N VAL A 341 23.12 -10.77 6.66
CA VAL A 341 22.90 -10.27 8.03
C VAL A 341 21.40 -10.19 8.28
N ALA A 342 20.91 -10.71 9.39
CA ALA A 342 19.50 -10.66 9.72
C ALA A 342 19.23 -10.16 11.14
N VAL A 343 18.17 -9.37 11.30
CA VAL A 343 17.56 -9.04 12.59
C VAL A 343 16.44 -10.05 12.87
N VAL A 344 16.42 -10.62 14.07
CA VAL A 344 15.47 -11.67 14.45
C VAL A 344 14.27 -11.07 15.15
N VAL A 345 13.08 -11.44 14.68
CA VAL A 345 11.78 -11.13 15.30
C VAL A 345 11.25 -12.37 16.02
N ASP A 346 10.88 -12.23 17.28
CA ASP A 346 10.25 -13.31 18.04
C ASP A 346 8.80 -13.49 17.59
N VAL A 347 8.43 -14.74 17.28
CA VAL A 347 7.09 -15.10 16.82
C VAL A 347 6.44 -16.13 17.74
N ASP A 348 5.11 -16.09 17.78
CA ASP A 348 4.28 -17.07 18.47
C ASP A 348 4.08 -18.37 17.64
N ALA A 349 3.25 -19.27 18.13
CA ALA A 349 2.95 -20.54 17.47
C ALA A 349 2.21 -20.39 16.12
N THR A 350 1.62 -19.22 15.86
CA THR A 350 0.95 -18.90 14.58
C THR A 350 1.90 -18.24 13.56
N GLY A 351 3.16 -17.99 13.96
CA GLY A 351 4.15 -17.29 13.15
C GLY A 351 4.05 -15.77 13.20
N ASN A 352 3.11 -15.22 13.97
CA ASN A 352 2.95 -13.78 14.12
C ASN A 352 3.89 -13.22 15.20
N PRO A 353 4.30 -11.93 15.10
CA PRO A 353 5.16 -11.31 16.10
C PRO A 353 4.52 -11.35 17.50
N VAL A 354 5.34 -11.70 18.51
CA VAL A 354 4.92 -11.66 19.93
C VAL A 354 4.67 -10.22 20.40
N ASP A 355 5.42 -9.28 19.85
CA ASP A 355 5.35 -7.84 20.15
C ASP A 355 5.47 -7.06 18.82
N ARG A 356 4.33 -6.64 18.27
CA ARG A 356 4.31 -5.85 17.00
C ARG A 356 4.84 -4.44 17.22
N ALA A 357 4.66 -3.87 18.41
CA ALA A 357 5.13 -2.52 18.70
C ALA A 357 6.66 -2.43 18.64
N ALA A 358 7.38 -3.53 18.91
CA ALA A 358 8.83 -3.58 18.73
C ALA A 358 9.29 -3.40 17.27
N LEU A 359 8.39 -3.65 16.30
CA LEU A 359 8.66 -3.54 14.86
C LEU A 359 8.45 -2.11 14.33
N GLY A 360 7.68 -1.28 15.03
CA GLY A 360 7.36 0.09 14.60
C GLY A 360 8.51 1.08 14.79
N PRO A 361 8.40 2.29 14.21
CA PRO A 361 9.37 3.36 14.40
C PRO A 361 9.69 3.63 15.87
N GLY A 362 10.99 3.59 16.23
CA GLY A 362 11.46 3.68 17.62
C GLY A 362 11.33 2.39 18.41
N GLY A 363 10.85 1.32 17.82
CA GLY A 363 10.84 -0.03 18.37
C GLY A 363 12.21 -0.69 18.33
N SER A 364 12.47 -1.63 19.25
CA SER A 364 13.81 -2.23 19.38
C SER A 364 14.28 -2.96 18.13
N VAL A 365 13.39 -3.62 17.41
CA VAL A 365 13.71 -4.30 16.14
C VAL A 365 13.97 -3.29 15.03
N CYS A 366 13.11 -2.26 14.91
CA CYS A 366 13.29 -1.18 13.95
C CYS A 366 14.61 -0.44 14.18
N ASP A 367 14.88 0.00 15.42
CA ASP A 367 16.11 0.70 15.79
C ASP A 367 17.38 -0.14 15.50
N LEU A 368 17.35 -1.43 15.81
CA LEU A 368 18.47 -2.31 15.54
C LEU A 368 18.69 -2.50 14.02
N TRP A 369 17.60 -2.69 13.26
CA TRP A 369 17.68 -2.82 11.82
C TRP A 369 18.23 -1.55 11.17
N MET A 370 17.69 -0.37 11.54
CA MET A 370 18.16 0.93 11.04
C MET A 370 19.64 1.17 11.36
N LYS A 371 20.08 0.86 12.57
CA LYS A 371 21.47 0.95 12.98
C LYS A 371 22.42 0.09 12.11
N LEU A 372 21.99 -1.13 11.79
CA LEU A 372 22.77 -2.02 10.92
C LEU A 372 22.78 -1.54 9.47
N GLU A 373 21.66 -1.04 8.97
CA GLU A 373 21.54 -0.49 7.62
C GLU A 373 22.45 0.75 7.45
N ILE A 374 22.42 1.70 8.38
CA ILE A 374 23.26 2.90 8.38
C ILE A 374 24.74 2.53 8.48
N ALA A 375 25.07 1.44 9.19
CA ALA A 375 26.43 0.91 9.25
C ALA A 375 26.86 0.15 7.96
N GLY A 376 26.03 0.11 6.92
CA GLY A 376 26.32 -0.54 5.64
C GLY A 376 26.27 -2.07 5.69
N LYS A 377 25.60 -2.66 6.70
CA LYS A 377 25.49 -4.12 6.86
C LYS A 377 24.43 -4.76 5.97
N ARG A 378 23.54 -3.97 5.36
CA ARG A 378 22.44 -4.46 4.51
C ARG A 378 21.60 -5.56 5.20
N PRO A 379 20.96 -5.30 6.36
CA PRO A 379 20.24 -6.33 7.09
C PRO A 379 18.93 -6.73 6.38
N THR A 380 18.54 -8.01 6.53
CA THR A 380 17.16 -8.48 6.33
C THR A 380 16.48 -8.69 7.68
N VAL A 381 15.23 -9.16 7.67
CA VAL A 381 14.50 -9.58 8.86
C VAL A 381 14.16 -11.06 8.73
N VAL A 382 14.27 -11.81 9.82
CA VAL A 382 13.83 -13.22 9.89
C VAL A 382 13.07 -13.46 11.19
N THR A 383 12.17 -14.43 11.17
CA THR A 383 11.47 -14.87 12.38
C THR A 383 12.37 -15.74 13.28
N SER A 384 12.05 -15.84 14.57
CA SER A 384 12.73 -16.74 15.49
C SER A 384 12.60 -18.22 15.07
N ALA A 385 11.54 -18.59 14.35
CA ALA A 385 11.38 -19.93 13.79
C ALA A 385 12.43 -20.21 12.71
N ILE A 386 12.63 -19.29 11.77
CA ILE A 386 13.70 -19.35 10.72
C ILE A 386 15.08 -19.34 11.39
N ALA A 387 15.30 -18.45 12.36
CA ALA A 387 16.58 -18.33 13.05
C ALA A 387 16.98 -19.59 13.83
N ALA A 388 16.02 -20.42 14.20
CA ALA A 388 16.26 -21.70 14.88
C ALA A 388 16.53 -22.87 13.92
N ASP A 389 16.35 -22.66 12.59
CA ASP A 389 16.57 -23.70 11.57
C ASP A 389 17.83 -23.40 10.74
N PRO A 390 18.94 -24.13 10.96
CA PRO A 390 20.17 -23.93 10.19
C PRO A 390 20.00 -24.19 8.69
N GLY A 391 19.05 -25.03 8.29
CA GLY A 391 18.76 -25.32 6.89
C GLY A 391 18.12 -24.10 6.20
N GLU A 392 17.14 -23.49 6.85
CA GLU A 392 16.49 -22.25 6.38
C GLU A 392 17.48 -21.08 6.31
N LEU A 393 18.31 -20.90 7.33
CA LEU A 393 19.36 -19.88 7.32
C LEU A 393 20.34 -20.06 6.15
N ALA A 394 20.80 -21.31 5.94
CA ALA A 394 21.69 -21.62 4.85
C ALA A 394 21.04 -21.41 3.47
N ALA A 395 19.77 -21.80 3.29
CA ALA A 395 19.01 -21.60 2.06
C ALA A 395 18.87 -20.11 1.71
N ARG A 396 18.70 -19.25 2.73
CA ARG A 396 18.60 -17.77 2.59
C ARG A 396 19.96 -17.07 2.54
N GLY A 397 21.07 -17.80 2.72
CA GLY A 397 22.43 -17.23 2.74
C GLY A 397 22.74 -16.41 3.99
N ILE A 398 21.99 -16.58 5.10
CA ILE A 398 22.14 -15.82 6.34
C ILE A 398 23.26 -16.46 7.18
N THR A 399 24.26 -15.62 7.54
CA THR A 399 25.42 -16.05 8.33
C THR A 399 25.62 -15.27 9.62
N GLU A 400 24.96 -14.12 9.77
CA GLU A 400 25.07 -13.26 10.95
C GLU A 400 23.65 -12.92 11.44
N LEU A 401 23.38 -13.22 12.73
CA LEU A 401 22.07 -12.93 13.37
C LEU A 401 22.26 -11.87 14.47
N HIS A 402 21.37 -10.89 14.47
CA HIS A 402 21.27 -9.89 15.50
C HIS A 402 19.90 -9.97 16.19
N ARG A 403 19.88 -9.78 17.50
CA ARG A 403 18.66 -9.75 18.30
C ARG A 403 18.79 -8.68 19.36
N ASP A 404 17.84 -7.80 19.46
CA ASP A 404 17.72 -6.92 20.60
C ASP A 404 16.90 -7.60 21.71
N THR A 405 17.42 -7.55 22.92
CA THR A 405 16.80 -8.09 24.13
C THR A 405 16.42 -6.99 25.12
N ALA A 406 16.60 -5.73 24.75
CA ALA A 406 16.25 -4.60 25.61
C ALA A 406 14.71 -4.50 25.75
N PRO A 407 14.19 -4.18 26.94
CA PRO A 407 12.76 -3.94 27.11
C PRO A 407 12.35 -2.72 26.28
N TYR A 408 11.36 -2.94 25.41
CA TYR A 408 10.88 -1.97 24.44
C TYR A 408 10.02 -0.87 25.09
N LYS A 409 10.13 0.33 24.56
CA LYS A 409 9.17 1.42 24.78
C LYS A 409 8.83 2.04 23.46
N ALA A 410 7.60 1.80 22.97
CA ALA A 410 7.07 2.47 21.77
C ALA A 410 7.26 3.99 21.90
N ARG A 411 7.96 4.61 20.97
CA ARG A 411 8.32 6.02 21.11
C ARG A 411 7.66 6.92 20.06
N PHE A 412 7.42 6.42 18.86
CA PHE A 412 7.11 7.28 17.73
C PHE A 412 5.87 6.84 16.94
N TYR A 413 5.59 5.53 16.84
CA TYR A 413 4.39 5.08 16.14
C TYR A 413 3.16 5.35 17.02
N SER A 414 2.26 6.18 16.54
CA SER A 414 1.00 6.48 17.21
C SER A 414 -0.14 6.14 16.25
N ALA A 415 -0.91 5.11 16.59
CA ALA A 415 -2.17 4.80 15.91
C ALA A 415 -3.29 5.80 16.23
N VAL A 416 -3.04 6.77 17.10
CA VAL A 416 -4.09 7.65 17.66
C VAL A 416 -4.20 8.98 16.93
N SER A 417 -3.16 9.38 16.21
CA SER A 417 -3.21 10.57 15.38
C SER A 417 -2.92 10.17 13.94
N ASP A 418 -3.95 10.08 13.11
CA ASP A 418 -3.75 10.43 11.73
C ASP A 418 -3.29 11.90 11.75
N PRO A 419 -2.01 12.21 11.46
CA PRO A 419 -1.54 13.59 11.48
C PRO A 419 -2.28 14.48 10.48
N ALA A 420 -3.07 13.89 9.58
CA ALA A 420 -4.00 14.58 8.72
C ALA A 420 -5.15 15.26 9.48
N PHE A 421 -5.47 14.80 10.70
CA PHE A 421 -6.58 15.32 11.51
C PHE A 421 -6.13 16.10 12.75
N GLU A 422 -4.86 16.29 13.01
CA GLU A 422 -4.46 17.29 14.00
C GLU A 422 -4.86 18.66 13.45
N SER A 423 -5.99 19.17 13.97
CA SER A 423 -6.43 20.52 13.72
C SER A 423 -5.28 21.47 14.03
N VAL A 424 -4.90 22.25 13.05
CA VAL A 424 -4.09 23.45 13.28
C VAL A 424 -5.03 24.42 14.01
N ASP A 425 -4.95 24.43 15.36
CA ASP A 425 -5.51 25.49 16.18
C ASP A 425 -4.73 26.79 15.96
#